data_965289e6bee6339cc1be4261171d71c8
#
_entry.id   965289e6bee6339cc1be4261171d71c8
#
_cell.length_a   1.000
_cell.length_b   1.000
_cell.length_c   1.000
_cell.angle_alpha   90.00
_cell.angle_beta   90.00
_cell.angle_gamma   90.00
#
_symmetry.space_group_name_H-M   'P 1'
#
loop_
_entity.id
_entity.type
_entity.pdbx_description
1 polymer ?
#
loop_
_entity_poly.entity_id
_entity_poly.type
_entity_poly.pdbx_seq_one_letter_code
_entity_poly.pdbx_strand_id
1 'polypeptide(L)'
;KQVDVHGGWYDASGGVSKYLSHLSYANYLNPQQIPLTVWALAFAPERIPTRLASTSTKAKTADEAAYGADFLVRMLDEQGFFYMTVFDNWGSPMGKREICAFSGSDGIKSTDYQTAFREGGGMAIAALASAARLGLKGDFTSEQYLAAAEKAFEHLSEKQSVGGVCEYCDDHKENIIDDYTALLAATELYAATKKLTYLESAYDRAQNLASRVSKDGYFWSDDDKTRPFWHASDAGLPLIALARYSEVVGAIDENSGIKVHDHYVSGWVCVTMIGGG
;
A
#
# COMPACT_ATOMS: atom_id res chain seq x y z
N LYS A 1 8.98 1.71 -24.60
CA LYS A 1 9.16 0.35 -24.03
C LYS A 1 7.81 -0.37 -24.09
N GLN A 2 7.80 -1.62 -24.48
CA GLN A 2 6.60 -2.45 -24.44
C GLN A 2 6.65 -3.29 -23.16
N VAL A 3 5.58 -3.27 -22.37
CA VAL A 3 5.47 -3.99 -21.11
C VAL A 3 4.17 -4.78 -21.08
N ASP A 4 4.16 -5.90 -20.34
CA ASP A 4 2.98 -6.70 -20.10
C ASP A 4 2.18 -6.06 -18.94
N VAL A 5 0.95 -5.67 -19.24
CA VAL A 5 0.02 -5.05 -18.28
C VAL A 5 -1.33 -5.75 -18.26
N HIS A 6 -1.37 -7.05 -18.59
CA HIS A 6 -2.63 -7.77 -18.52
C HIS A 6 -3.00 -8.10 -17.06
N GLY A 7 -4.27 -8.28 -16.80
CA GLY A 7 -4.81 -8.53 -15.45
C GLY A 7 -5.36 -7.27 -14.79
N GLY A 8 -5.55 -7.34 -13.49
CA GLY A 8 -6.16 -6.27 -12.73
C GLY A 8 -7.66 -6.12 -12.95
N TRP A 9 -8.24 -5.12 -12.33
CA TRP A 9 -9.67 -4.85 -12.41
C TRP A 9 -9.93 -3.45 -12.94
N TYR A 10 -11.04 -3.30 -13.64
CA TYR A 10 -11.54 -1.98 -14.01
C TYR A 10 -12.07 -1.25 -12.77
N ASP A 11 -12.01 0.07 -12.82
CA ASP A 11 -12.67 0.88 -11.82
C ASP A 11 -14.21 0.72 -11.86
N ALA A 12 -14.88 1.30 -10.88
CA ALA A 12 -16.34 1.18 -10.73
C ALA A 12 -17.14 1.90 -11.84
N SER A 13 -16.50 2.50 -12.82
CA SER A 13 -17.19 3.19 -13.93
C SER A 13 -17.92 2.25 -14.88
N GLY A 14 -17.71 0.94 -14.73
CA GLY A 14 -18.60 -0.12 -15.21
C GLY A 14 -18.85 -0.16 -16.71
N GLY A 15 -17.89 0.22 -17.50
CA GLY A 15 -18.06 0.25 -18.93
C GLY A 15 -16.77 0.00 -19.67
N VAL A 16 -16.68 0.54 -20.85
CA VAL A 16 -15.40 0.66 -21.56
C VAL A 16 -14.54 1.62 -20.75
N SER A 17 -13.87 1.06 -19.75
CA SER A 17 -13.19 1.82 -18.73
C SER A 17 -12.03 2.59 -19.33
N LYS A 18 -11.92 3.81 -18.90
CA LYS A 18 -10.79 4.69 -19.21
C LYS A 18 -9.52 4.25 -18.51
N TYR A 19 -9.70 3.61 -17.37
CA TYR A 19 -8.64 3.09 -16.52
C TYR A 19 -8.78 1.58 -16.47
N LEU A 20 -7.90 0.87 -17.13
CA LEU A 20 -7.89 -0.58 -17.08
C LEU A 20 -7.58 -1.06 -15.67
N SER A 21 -6.63 -0.41 -15.06
CA SER A 21 -6.18 -0.68 -13.71
C SER A 21 -5.18 0.38 -13.33
N HIS A 22 -5.28 0.92 -12.18
CA HIS A 22 -4.31 1.86 -11.66
C HIS A 22 -3.99 1.52 -10.21
N LEU A 23 -2.75 1.74 -9.82
CA LEU A 23 -2.33 1.61 -8.44
C LEU A 23 -2.92 2.75 -7.63
N SER A 24 -2.93 3.93 -8.20
CA SER A 24 -3.59 5.12 -7.67
C SER A 24 -4.09 5.97 -8.82
N TYR A 25 -5.14 6.72 -8.60
CA TYR A 25 -5.61 7.73 -9.52
C TYR A 25 -4.88 9.03 -9.24
N ALA A 26 -3.96 9.36 -10.08
CA ALA A 26 -3.23 10.62 -10.32
C ALA A 26 -3.37 11.77 -9.31
N ASN A 27 -3.41 11.54 -8.01
CA ASN A 27 -3.47 12.62 -7.05
C ASN A 27 -3.33 12.07 -5.63
N TYR A 28 -2.72 12.79 -4.74
CA TYR A 28 -2.52 12.37 -3.35
C TYR A 28 -3.82 12.11 -2.56
N LEU A 29 -4.98 12.42 -3.13
CA LEU A 29 -6.30 12.16 -2.53
C LEU A 29 -7.01 10.94 -3.11
N ASN A 30 -6.44 10.26 -4.07
CA ASN A 30 -7.14 9.18 -4.76
C ASN A 30 -6.92 7.82 -4.10
N PRO A 31 -7.94 6.94 -4.10
CA PRO A 31 -7.84 5.61 -3.53
C PRO A 31 -6.82 4.77 -4.29
N GLN A 32 -6.05 4.02 -3.55
CA GLN A 32 -5.07 3.07 -4.03
C GLN A 32 -5.79 1.74 -4.34
N GLN A 33 -6.55 1.73 -5.41
CA GLN A 33 -7.63 0.76 -5.66
C GLN A 33 -7.16 -0.69 -5.75
N ILE A 34 -6.29 -1.00 -6.69
CA ILE A 34 -5.89 -2.39 -6.93
C ILE A 34 -5.06 -2.96 -5.79
N PRO A 35 -3.97 -2.34 -5.37
CA PRO A 35 -3.17 -2.89 -4.29
C PRO A 35 -3.92 -2.98 -2.97
N LEU A 36 -4.79 -2.03 -2.64
CA LEU A 36 -5.63 -2.10 -1.45
C LEU A 36 -6.60 -3.28 -1.53
N THR A 37 -7.20 -3.54 -2.70
CA THR A 37 -8.08 -4.69 -2.92
C THR A 37 -7.32 -6.01 -2.76
N VAL A 38 -6.13 -6.13 -3.34
CA VAL A 38 -5.28 -7.32 -3.20
C VAL A 38 -4.91 -7.56 -1.74
N TRP A 39 -4.46 -6.51 -1.04
CA TRP A 39 -4.11 -6.61 0.38
C TRP A 39 -5.32 -7.03 1.22
N ALA A 40 -6.49 -6.44 1.00
CA ALA A 40 -7.71 -6.78 1.72
C ALA A 40 -8.14 -8.24 1.48
N LEU A 41 -8.08 -8.73 0.24
CA LEU A 41 -8.37 -10.12 -0.10
C LEU A 41 -7.36 -11.09 0.52
N ALA A 42 -6.08 -10.76 0.50
CA ALA A 42 -5.04 -11.54 1.15
C ALA A 42 -5.20 -11.57 2.67
N PHE A 43 -5.64 -10.45 3.27
CA PHE A 43 -5.81 -10.31 4.71
C PHE A 43 -7.11 -10.95 5.26
N ALA A 44 -8.15 -11.05 4.43
CA ALA A 44 -9.45 -11.57 4.84
C ALA A 44 -9.42 -12.98 5.47
N PRO A 45 -8.62 -13.96 4.99
CA PRO A 45 -8.54 -15.28 5.62
C PRO A 45 -8.05 -15.27 7.07
N GLU A 46 -7.28 -14.29 7.45
CA GLU A 46 -6.80 -14.12 8.84
C GLU A 46 -7.86 -13.48 9.73
N ARG A 47 -8.69 -12.61 9.18
CA ARG A 47 -9.66 -11.80 9.92
C ARG A 47 -11.05 -12.42 10.02
N ILE A 48 -11.49 -13.06 8.97
CA ILE A 48 -12.84 -13.63 8.87
C ILE A 48 -12.86 -15.09 8.45
N PRO A 49 -11.99 -15.96 9.02
CA PRO A 49 -11.85 -17.36 8.56
C PRO A 49 -13.16 -18.13 8.62
N THR A 50 -13.92 -17.98 9.70
CA THR A 50 -15.22 -18.64 9.88
C THR A 50 -16.24 -18.21 8.84
N ARG A 51 -16.25 -16.92 8.48
CA ARG A 51 -17.17 -16.40 7.46
C ARG A 51 -16.84 -16.94 6.09
N LEU A 52 -15.56 -16.94 5.70
CA LEU A 52 -15.13 -17.50 4.42
C LEU A 52 -15.40 -19.01 4.33
N ALA A 53 -15.24 -19.75 5.43
CA ALA A 53 -15.57 -21.16 5.50
C ALA A 53 -17.08 -21.39 5.34
N SER A 54 -17.93 -20.63 6.06
CA SER A 54 -19.39 -20.77 6.00
C SER A 54 -20.00 -20.46 4.64
N THR A 55 -19.34 -19.59 3.86
CA THR A 55 -19.76 -19.23 2.50
C THR A 55 -19.07 -20.03 1.41
N SER A 56 -18.15 -20.93 1.78
CA SER A 56 -17.31 -21.69 0.84
C SER A 56 -16.53 -20.83 -0.16
N THR A 57 -16.14 -19.61 0.25
CA THR A 57 -15.47 -18.65 -0.62
C THR A 57 -13.96 -18.55 -0.39
N LYS A 58 -13.40 -19.27 0.57
CA LYS A 58 -11.97 -19.17 0.93
C LYS A 58 -11.03 -19.36 -0.27
N ALA A 59 -11.24 -20.42 -1.07
CA ALA A 59 -10.42 -20.66 -2.25
C ALA A 59 -10.56 -19.54 -3.28
N LYS A 60 -11.78 -19.13 -3.59
CA LYS A 60 -12.04 -18.02 -4.54
C LYS A 60 -11.40 -16.71 -4.09
N THR A 61 -11.40 -16.43 -2.79
CA THR A 61 -10.73 -15.24 -2.25
C THR A 61 -9.22 -15.31 -2.45
N ALA A 62 -8.63 -16.49 -2.27
CA ALA A 62 -7.21 -16.71 -2.51
C ALA A 62 -6.85 -16.60 -4.00
N ASP A 63 -7.66 -17.21 -4.88
CA ASP A 63 -7.47 -17.14 -6.34
C ASP A 63 -7.56 -15.68 -6.83
N GLU A 64 -8.54 -14.94 -6.34
CA GLU A 64 -8.72 -13.53 -6.70
C GLU A 64 -7.59 -12.63 -6.18
N ALA A 65 -7.11 -12.90 -4.96
CA ALA A 65 -5.95 -12.20 -4.42
C ALA A 65 -4.68 -12.48 -5.25
N ALA A 66 -4.48 -13.73 -5.67
CA ALA A 66 -3.36 -14.11 -6.54
C ALA A 66 -3.44 -13.43 -7.92
N TYR A 67 -4.64 -13.40 -8.53
CA TYR A 67 -4.87 -12.69 -9.79
C TYR A 67 -4.46 -11.22 -9.72
N GLY A 68 -4.84 -10.53 -8.65
CA GLY A 68 -4.43 -9.14 -8.44
C GLY A 68 -2.94 -9.00 -8.13
N ALA A 69 -2.35 -9.91 -7.35
CA ALA A 69 -0.91 -9.92 -7.07
C ALA A 69 -0.08 -10.12 -8.34
N ASP A 70 -0.52 -10.99 -9.25
CA ASP A 70 0.11 -11.18 -10.56
C ASP A 70 0.16 -9.87 -11.37
N PHE A 71 -0.95 -9.13 -11.36
CA PHE A 71 -0.98 -7.81 -11.99
C PHE A 71 0.02 -6.84 -11.35
N LEU A 72 0.12 -6.81 -10.02
CA LEU A 72 1.08 -5.94 -9.34
C LEU A 72 2.54 -6.26 -9.71
N VAL A 73 2.88 -7.54 -9.86
CA VAL A 73 4.23 -7.93 -10.35
C VAL A 73 4.48 -7.41 -11.76
N ARG A 74 3.48 -7.45 -12.65
CA ARG A 74 3.60 -6.91 -14.02
C ARG A 74 3.73 -5.38 -14.04
N MET A 75 3.15 -4.71 -13.05
CA MET A 75 3.25 -3.26 -12.92
C MET A 75 4.59 -2.79 -12.33
N LEU A 76 5.45 -3.69 -11.87
CA LEU A 76 6.77 -3.37 -11.35
C LEU A 76 7.78 -3.22 -12.50
N ASP A 77 8.38 -2.05 -12.62
CA ASP A 77 9.50 -1.83 -13.54
C ASP A 77 10.78 -2.53 -13.06
N GLU A 78 11.65 -2.83 -13.99
CA GLU A 78 12.94 -3.44 -13.68
C GLU A 78 13.85 -2.56 -12.81
N GLN A 79 13.60 -1.26 -12.73
CA GLN A 79 14.28 -0.34 -11.83
C GLN A 79 13.78 -0.44 -10.37
N GLY A 80 12.53 -0.87 -10.13
CA GLY A 80 11.98 -1.07 -8.79
C GLY A 80 10.79 -0.15 -8.43
N PHE A 81 10.36 0.73 -9.30
CA PHE A 81 9.12 1.49 -9.11
C PHE A 81 7.93 0.78 -9.77
N PHE A 82 6.73 1.05 -9.30
CA PHE A 82 5.51 0.63 -9.98
C PHE A 82 5.03 1.69 -10.96
N TYR A 83 4.43 1.23 -12.06
CA TYR A 83 3.70 2.13 -12.97
C TYR A 83 2.40 2.57 -12.30
N MET A 84 2.15 3.88 -12.29
CA MET A 84 1.00 4.47 -11.61
C MET A 84 -0.32 4.05 -12.25
N THR A 85 -0.42 4.07 -13.58
CA THR A 85 -1.68 3.91 -14.29
C THR A 85 -1.49 3.30 -15.66
N VAL A 86 -2.39 2.38 -16.02
CA VAL A 86 -2.56 1.90 -17.40
C VAL A 86 -3.83 2.52 -17.96
N PHE A 87 -3.67 3.41 -18.92
CA PHE A 87 -4.80 4.01 -19.60
C PHE A 87 -5.26 3.15 -20.80
N ASP A 88 -6.56 2.91 -20.84
CA ASP A 88 -7.22 2.48 -22.05
C ASP A 88 -7.66 3.71 -22.85
N ASN A 89 -7.32 3.74 -24.12
CA ASN A 89 -7.49 4.95 -24.94
C ASN A 89 -8.98 5.28 -25.12
N TRP A 90 -9.38 6.43 -24.60
CA TRP A 90 -10.76 6.87 -24.47
C TRP A 90 -11.51 6.80 -25.82
N GLY A 91 -12.53 5.95 -25.87
CA GLY A 91 -13.43 5.84 -27.02
C GLY A 91 -12.93 4.97 -28.16
N SER A 92 -11.82 4.24 -28.01
CA SER A 92 -11.39 3.25 -28.98
C SER A 92 -11.67 1.85 -28.44
N PRO A 93 -12.52 1.05 -29.09
CA PRO A 93 -12.68 -0.35 -28.72
C PRO A 93 -11.34 -1.06 -28.93
N MET A 94 -10.80 -1.68 -27.91
CA MET A 94 -9.50 -2.36 -27.94
C MET A 94 -8.33 -1.42 -28.29
N GLY A 95 -8.42 -0.18 -27.86
CA GLY A 95 -7.43 0.85 -28.11
C GLY A 95 -6.05 0.53 -27.52
N LYS A 96 -5.09 1.30 -27.90
CA LYS A 96 -3.73 1.20 -27.38
C LYS A 96 -3.73 1.54 -25.89
N ARG A 97 -3.42 0.56 -25.08
CA ARG A 97 -3.14 0.77 -23.66
C ARG A 97 -1.80 1.49 -23.52
N GLU A 98 -1.75 2.43 -22.62
CA GLU A 98 -0.59 3.30 -22.45
C GLU A 98 -0.31 3.53 -20.98
N ILE A 99 0.96 3.39 -20.60
CA ILE A 99 1.43 3.84 -19.31
C ILE A 99 1.76 5.32 -19.42
N CYS A 100 1.08 6.13 -18.63
CA CYS A 100 1.34 7.57 -18.55
C CYS A 100 0.80 8.12 -17.23
N ALA A 101 1.19 9.34 -16.92
CA ALA A 101 0.56 10.15 -15.89
C ALA A 101 -0.11 11.36 -16.54
N PHE A 102 -0.93 12.05 -15.77
CA PHE A 102 -1.52 13.32 -16.15
C PHE A 102 -1.17 14.36 -15.09
N SER A 103 -0.63 15.48 -15.55
CA SER A 103 -0.31 16.61 -14.69
C SER A 103 -1.33 17.73 -14.84
N GLY A 104 -1.61 18.40 -13.74
CA GLY A 104 -2.49 19.56 -13.68
C GLY A 104 -3.98 19.26 -13.91
N SER A 105 -4.80 20.29 -13.72
CA SER A 105 -6.26 20.24 -13.97
C SER A 105 -6.64 20.04 -15.43
N ASP A 106 -5.73 20.32 -16.34
CA ASP A 106 -5.96 20.28 -17.78
C ASP A 106 -5.70 18.91 -18.39
N GLY A 107 -5.30 17.94 -17.59
CA GLY A 107 -5.08 16.56 -18.02
C GLY A 107 -3.98 16.42 -19.07
N ILE A 108 -2.88 17.14 -18.90
CA ILE A 108 -1.73 17.04 -19.79
C ILE A 108 -0.97 15.75 -19.48
N LYS A 109 -0.77 14.90 -20.50
CA LYS A 109 0.03 13.69 -20.36
C LYS A 109 1.46 14.03 -19.97
N SER A 110 1.98 13.30 -19.00
CA SER A 110 3.38 13.38 -18.58
C SER A 110 4.04 12.00 -18.53
N THR A 111 5.34 12.01 -18.34
CA THR A 111 6.15 10.80 -18.15
C THR A 111 6.39 10.49 -16.67
N ASP A 112 5.73 11.20 -15.77
CA ASP A 112 5.87 11.05 -14.32
C ASP A 112 4.94 9.94 -13.81
N TYR A 113 5.13 8.74 -14.35
CA TYR A 113 4.29 7.56 -14.10
C TYR A 113 4.85 6.63 -13.01
N GLN A 114 5.93 7.02 -12.36
CA GLN A 114 6.52 6.29 -11.25
C GLN A 114 5.69 6.54 -9.98
N THR A 115 5.33 5.49 -9.27
CA THR A 115 4.68 5.65 -7.98
C THR A 115 5.68 5.98 -6.89
N ALA A 116 5.30 6.89 -6.01
CA ALA A 116 5.83 7.00 -4.66
C ALA A 116 5.19 5.93 -3.74
N PHE A 117 5.43 5.99 -2.44
CA PHE A 117 4.65 5.17 -1.51
C PHE A 117 3.16 5.50 -1.63
N ARG A 118 2.82 6.78 -1.80
CA ARG A 118 1.44 7.29 -1.82
C ARG A 118 0.62 6.85 -3.03
N GLU A 119 1.14 6.80 -4.23
CA GLU A 119 0.35 6.52 -5.42
C GLU A 119 0.12 5.02 -5.67
N GLY A 120 0.13 4.24 -4.63
CA GLY A 120 -0.10 2.81 -4.64
C GLY A 120 1.16 1.96 -4.46
N GLY A 121 2.35 2.55 -4.48
CA GLY A 121 3.60 1.81 -4.32
C GLY A 121 3.67 1.10 -2.97
N GLY A 122 3.40 1.81 -1.87
CA GLY A 122 3.42 1.22 -0.53
C GLY A 122 2.37 0.12 -0.36
N MET A 123 1.16 0.35 -0.85
CA MET A 123 0.11 -0.66 -0.80
C MET A 123 0.39 -1.88 -1.68
N ALA A 124 1.04 -1.69 -2.85
CA ALA A 124 1.46 -2.80 -3.71
C ALA A 124 2.51 -3.68 -3.02
N ILE A 125 3.48 -3.07 -2.35
CA ILE A 125 4.48 -3.78 -1.54
C ILE A 125 3.79 -4.58 -0.42
N ALA A 126 2.89 -3.95 0.34
CA ALA A 126 2.15 -4.60 1.42
C ALA A 126 1.32 -5.79 0.90
N ALA A 127 0.64 -5.61 -0.24
CA ALA A 127 -0.16 -6.64 -0.87
C ALA A 127 0.68 -7.85 -1.33
N LEU A 128 1.79 -7.59 -2.01
CA LEU A 128 2.71 -8.63 -2.49
C LEU A 128 3.39 -9.38 -1.33
N ALA A 129 3.83 -8.67 -0.29
CA ALA A 129 4.40 -9.28 0.91
C ALA A 129 3.37 -10.16 1.65
N SER A 130 2.11 -9.72 1.75
CA SER A 130 1.02 -10.50 2.33
C SER A 130 0.70 -11.74 1.49
N ALA A 131 0.62 -11.59 0.16
CA ALA A 131 0.40 -12.71 -0.76
C ALA A 131 1.50 -13.77 -0.64
N ALA A 132 2.75 -13.32 -0.56
CA ALA A 132 3.91 -14.20 -0.37
C ALA A 132 3.85 -14.95 0.97
N ARG A 133 3.59 -14.25 2.07
CA ARG A 133 3.48 -14.82 3.43
C ARG A 133 2.38 -15.88 3.52
N LEU A 134 1.30 -15.70 2.79
CA LEU A 134 0.18 -16.65 2.73
C LEU A 134 0.40 -17.82 1.76
N GLY A 135 1.54 -17.83 1.05
CA GLY A 135 1.84 -18.86 0.06
C GLY A 135 0.91 -18.81 -1.16
N LEU A 136 0.35 -17.65 -1.49
CA LEU A 136 -0.48 -17.51 -2.68
C LEU A 136 0.34 -17.74 -3.94
N LYS A 137 -0.31 -18.27 -4.96
CA LYS A 137 0.31 -18.61 -6.24
C LYS A 137 -0.70 -18.39 -7.35
N GLY A 138 -0.30 -17.59 -8.32
CA GLY A 138 -0.99 -17.38 -9.59
C GLY A 138 -0.06 -17.72 -10.75
N ASP A 139 0.13 -16.77 -11.66
CA ASP A 139 1.15 -16.86 -12.72
C ASP A 139 2.56 -16.72 -12.15
N PHE A 140 2.69 -16.04 -11.00
CA PHE A 140 3.93 -15.93 -10.25
C PHE A 140 3.85 -16.72 -8.95
N THR A 141 5.02 -17.11 -8.44
CA THR A 141 5.15 -17.84 -7.16
C THR A 141 5.18 -16.88 -5.98
N SER A 142 4.95 -17.39 -4.77
CA SER A 142 5.07 -16.61 -3.54
C SER A 142 6.47 -16.01 -3.34
N GLU A 143 7.52 -16.69 -3.77
CA GLU A 143 8.89 -16.18 -3.75
C GLU A 143 9.07 -15.00 -4.70
N GLN A 144 8.43 -15.04 -5.88
CA GLN A 144 8.46 -13.94 -6.84
C GLN A 144 7.68 -12.73 -6.34
N TYR A 145 6.54 -12.94 -5.66
CA TYR A 145 5.82 -11.87 -4.99
C TYR A 145 6.68 -11.18 -3.93
N LEU A 146 7.37 -11.98 -3.10
CA LEU A 146 8.25 -11.43 -2.08
C LEU A 146 9.42 -10.66 -2.69
N ALA A 147 10.08 -11.23 -3.69
CA ALA A 147 11.20 -10.57 -4.37
C ALA A 147 10.79 -9.24 -5.01
N ALA A 148 9.60 -9.19 -5.60
CA ALA A 148 9.03 -7.95 -6.16
C ALA A 148 8.76 -6.91 -5.06
N ALA A 149 8.19 -7.33 -3.93
CA ALA A 149 7.93 -6.44 -2.80
C ALA A 149 9.22 -5.88 -2.18
N GLU A 150 10.24 -6.72 -1.96
CA GLU A 150 11.53 -6.31 -1.41
C GLU A 150 12.24 -5.33 -2.33
N LYS A 151 12.30 -5.63 -3.64
CA LYS A 151 12.91 -4.76 -4.64
C LYS A 151 12.25 -3.38 -4.70
N ALA A 152 10.92 -3.35 -4.68
CA ALA A 152 10.19 -2.09 -4.72
C ALA A 152 10.38 -1.28 -3.43
N PHE A 153 10.41 -1.94 -2.27
CA PHE A 153 10.62 -1.27 -0.99
C PHE A 153 12.01 -0.65 -0.91
N GLU A 154 13.06 -1.37 -1.33
CA GLU A 154 14.43 -0.87 -1.39
C GLU A 154 14.50 0.39 -2.28
N HIS A 155 13.98 0.29 -3.51
CA HIS A 155 13.99 1.41 -4.46
C HIS A 155 13.23 2.64 -3.91
N LEU A 156 12.02 2.47 -3.40
CA LEU A 156 11.25 3.60 -2.88
C LEU A 156 11.87 4.21 -1.62
N SER A 157 12.51 3.39 -0.76
CA SER A 157 13.21 3.89 0.42
C SER A 157 14.46 4.72 0.07
N GLU A 158 15.06 4.49 -1.09
CA GLU A 158 16.12 5.36 -1.61
C GLU A 158 15.59 6.70 -2.16
N LYS A 159 14.35 6.71 -2.65
CA LYS A 159 13.70 7.86 -3.28
C LYS A 159 12.89 8.73 -2.32
N GLN A 160 12.64 8.23 -1.12
CA GLN A 160 11.85 8.91 -0.11
C GLN A 160 12.48 8.77 1.27
N SER A 161 12.46 9.84 2.05
CA SER A 161 12.89 9.85 3.44
C SER A 161 11.74 10.24 4.35
N VAL A 162 11.67 9.60 5.51
CA VAL A 162 10.60 9.83 6.50
C VAL A 162 10.51 11.32 6.86
N GLY A 163 9.34 11.91 6.59
CA GLY A 163 9.09 13.35 6.84
C GLY A 163 9.93 14.30 5.99
N GLY A 164 10.47 13.83 4.87
CA GLY A 164 11.40 14.59 4.04
C GLY A 164 11.09 14.58 2.55
N VAL A 165 12.11 14.36 1.76
CA VAL A 165 12.03 14.42 0.29
C VAL A 165 11.29 13.19 -0.26
N CYS A 166 10.43 13.43 -1.24
CA CYS A 166 9.81 12.41 -2.08
C CYS A 166 10.10 12.71 -3.55
N GLU A 167 10.99 11.92 -4.16
CA GLU A 167 11.43 12.20 -5.54
C GLU A 167 10.29 12.06 -6.56
N TYR A 168 9.38 11.09 -6.36
CA TYR A 168 8.28 10.80 -7.30
C TYR A 168 6.96 11.52 -6.95
N CYS A 169 6.91 12.26 -5.85
CA CYS A 169 5.74 13.05 -5.51
C CYS A 169 5.70 14.37 -6.30
N ASP A 170 4.52 14.81 -6.65
CA ASP A 170 4.29 16.03 -7.42
C ASP A 170 4.78 17.30 -6.73
N ASP A 171 4.75 17.31 -5.40
CA ASP A 171 5.23 18.40 -4.55
C ASP A 171 6.62 18.16 -3.94
N HIS A 172 7.25 17.03 -4.27
CA HIS A 172 8.52 16.56 -3.73
C HIS A 172 8.58 16.43 -2.20
N LYS A 173 7.45 16.34 -1.53
CA LYS A 173 7.33 16.19 -0.09
C LYS A 173 6.48 14.98 0.27
N GLU A 174 6.85 14.31 1.35
CA GLU A 174 6.00 13.27 1.90
C GLU A 174 4.76 13.86 2.60
N ASN A 175 3.71 13.07 2.65
CA ASN A 175 2.50 13.36 3.40
C ASN A 175 2.02 12.11 4.16
N ILE A 176 0.89 12.22 4.84
CA ILE A 176 0.32 11.11 5.63
C ILE A 176 0.09 9.84 4.81
N ILE A 177 -0.19 9.95 3.50
CA ILE A 177 -0.43 8.77 2.65
C ILE A 177 0.86 7.97 2.46
N ASP A 178 1.98 8.66 2.28
CA ASP A 178 3.30 8.02 2.25
C ASP A 178 3.58 7.28 3.57
N ASP A 179 3.30 7.94 4.70
CA ASP A 179 3.56 7.35 6.01
C ASP A 179 2.77 6.07 6.26
N TYR A 180 1.44 6.07 6.08
CA TYR A 180 0.67 4.87 6.40
C TYR A 180 0.86 3.75 5.38
N THR A 181 1.15 4.07 4.12
CA THR A 181 1.38 3.04 3.10
C THR A 181 2.77 2.44 3.23
N ALA A 182 3.80 3.24 3.50
CA ALA A 182 5.14 2.74 3.81
C ALA A 182 5.18 1.95 5.12
N LEU A 183 4.40 2.37 6.15
CA LEU A 183 4.23 1.62 7.38
C LEU A 183 3.65 0.23 7.12
N LEU A 184 2.56 0.14 6.35
CA LEU A 184 1.97 -1.15 5.98
C LEU A 184 2.95 -1.99 5.17
N ALA A 185 3.65 -1.41 4.20
CA ALA A 185 4.66 -2.09 3.40
C ALA A 185 5.75 -2.73 4.27
N ALA A 186 6.39 -1.94 5.13
CA ALA A 186 7.44 -2.41 6.03
C ALA A 186 6.92 -3.46 7.03
N THR A 187 5.72 -3.26 7.56
CA THR A 187 5.07 -4.20 8.50
C THR A 187 4.82 -5.56 7.85
N GLU A 188 4.25 -5.60 6.66
CA GLU A 188 3.97 -6.87 5.97
C GLU A 188 5.26 -7.55 5.47
N LEU A 189 6.27 -6.78 5.04
CA LEU A 189 7.59 -7.32 4.72
C LEU A 189 8.25 -7.93 5.97
N TYR A 190 8.18 -7.27 7.12
CA TYR A 190 8.67 -7.86 8.36
C TYR A 190 7.88 -9.11 8.75
N ALA A 191 6.55 -9.08 8.61
CA ALA A 191 5.72 -10.26 8.88
C ALA A 191 6.09 -11.46 8.00
N ALA A 192 6.46 -11.21 6.74
CA ALA A 192 6.85 -12.24 5.77
C ALA A 192 8.28 -12.75 5.96
N THR A 193 9.24 -11.86 6.29
CA THR A 193 10.69 -12.17 6.24
C THR A 193 11.37 -12.27 7.58
N LYS A 194 10.84 -11.61 8.60
CA LYS A 194 11.45 -11.40 9.93
C LYS A 194 12.79 -10.62 9.89
N LYS A 195 13.09 -9.92 8.81
CA LYS A 195 14.28 -9.06 8.70
C LYS A 195 14.08 -7.79 9.56
N LEU A 196 14.99 -7.54 10.49
CA LEU A 196 14.89 -6.41 11.43
C LEU A 196 14.92 -5.04 10.74
N THR A 197 15.56 -4.93 9.58
CA THR A 197 15.57 -3.69 8.79
C THR A 197 14.18 -3.21 8.42
N TYR A 198 13.23 -4.13 8.14
CA TYR A 198 11.83 -3.75 7.90
C TYR A 198 11.10 -3.35 9.18
N LEU A 199 11.46 -3.96 10.32
CA LEU A 199 10.90 -3.56 11.61
C LEU A 199 11.34 -2.15 12.00
N GLU A 200 12.61 -1.81 11.79
CA GLU A 200 13.16 -0.47 12.01
C GLU A 200 12.46 0.55 11.13
N SER A 201 12.34 0.27 9.83
CA SER A 201 11.61 1.14 8.90
C SER A 201 10.13 1.31 9.29
N ALA A 202 9.47 0.25 9.74
CA ALA A 202 8.10 0.31 10.23
C ALA A 202 7.99 1.17 11.49
N TYR A 203 8.95 1.07 12.40
CA TYR A 203 8.99 1.88 13.61
C TYR A 203 9.09 3.37 13.28
N ASP A 204 10.03 3.76 12.41
CA ASP A 204 10.23 5.15 12.02
C ASP A 204 8.95 5.74 11.37
N ARG A 205 8.32 4.98 10.47
CA ARG A 205 7.05 5.36 9.85
C ARG A 205 5.90 5.45 10.84
N ALA A 206 5.84 4.53 11.80
CA ALA A 206 4.84 4.56 12.86
C ALA A 206 4.99 5.79 13.76
N GLN A 207 6.22 6.15 14.13
CA GLN A 207 6.49 7.37 14.91
C GLN A 207 6.08 8.63 14.15
N ASN A 208 6.43 8.71 12.86
CA ASN A 208 6.06 9.86 12.04
C ASN A 208 4.53 9.98 11.92
N LEU A 209 3.85 8.89 11.63
CA LEU A 209 2.39 8.85 11.54
C LEU A 209 1.72 9.22 12.87
N ALA A 210 2.24 8.74 14.01
CA ALA A 210 1.75 9.09 15.33
C ALA A 210 1.91 10.59 15.63
N SER A 211 2.99 11.21 15.16
CA SER A 211 3.23 12.65 15.33
C SER A 211 2.19 13.55 14.62
N ARG A 212 1.47 12.97 13.64
CA ARG A 212 0.39 13.64 12.90
C ARG A 212 -0.94 13.64 13.63
N VAL A 213 -1.07 12.96 14.77
CA VAL A 213 -2.31 12.97 15.55
C VAL A 213 -2.50 14.35 16.18
N SER A 214 -3.65 14.97 15.92
CA SER A 214 -4.04 16.22 16.56
C SER A 214 -4.53 15.98 18.00
N LYS A 215 -4.54 17.03 18.80
CA LYS A 215 -5.15 16.98 20.15
C LYS A 215 -6.66 16.65 20.12
N ASP A 216 -7.31 16.87 19.01
CA ASP A 216 -8.76 16.66 18.83
C ASP A 216 -9.06 15.27 18.21
N GLY A 217 -8.05 14.40 18.02
CA GLY A 217 -8.21 13.00 17.62
C GLY A 217 -8.30 12.73 16.13
N TYR A 218 -7.97 13.69 15.28
CA TYR A 218 -7.80 13.48 13.83
C TYR A 218 -6.33 13.53 13.43
N PHE A 219 -6.01 13.09 12.23
CA PHE A 219 -4.66 13.18 11.67
C PHE A 219 -4.47 14.45 10.82
N TRP A 220 -3.28 15.03 10.88
CA TRP A 220 -2.86 16.05 9.93
C TRP A 220 -2.34 15.42 8.63
N SER A 221 -2.70 16.02 7.48
CA SER A 221 -2.25 15.55 6.16
C SER A 221 -0.78 15.81 5.91
N ASP A 222 -0.30 16.94 6.40
CA ASP A 222 1.03 17.48 6.14
C ASP A 222 1.82 17.72 7.43
N ASP A 223 3.13 17.88 7.30
CA ASP A 223 4.02 18.11 8.43
C ASP A 223 3.82 19.48 9.06
N ASP A 224 3.39 20.46 8.26
CA ASP A 224 3.11 21.82 8.73
C ASP A 224 1.82 21.90 9.56
N LYS A 225 1.05 20.80 9.62
CA LYS A 225 -0.21 20.67 10.37
C LYS A 225 -1.24 21.75 9.98
N THR A 226 -1.31 22.02 8.68
CA THR A 226 -2.19 23.06 8.14
C THR A 226 -3.54 22.50 7.70
N ARG A 227 -3.61 21.21 7.37
CA ARG A 227 -4.80 20.57 6.83
C ARG A 227 -5.12 19.25 7.53
N PRO A 228 -6.33 19.11 8.09
CA PRO A 228 -6.81 17.80 8.57
C PRO A 228 -6.83 16.77 7.44
N PHE A 229 -6.45 15.54 7.76
CA PHE A 229 -6.55 14.44 6.82
C PHE A 229 -8.00 13.97 6.73
N TRP A 230 -8.53 14.03 5.54
CA TRP A 230 -9.82 13.46 5.19
C TRP A 230 -9.74 12.87 3.80
N HIS A 231 -10.23 11.65 3.66
CA HIS A 231 -10.35 10.99 2.36
C HIS A 231 -11.57 10.08 2.34
N ALA A 232 -12.29 10.07 1.22
CA ALA A 232 -13.56 9.34 1.10
C ALA A 232 -13.43 7.82 1.30
N SER A 233 -12.29 7.24 0.92
CA SER A 233 -12.03 5.79 1.02
C SER A 233 -10.92 5.43 1.99
N ASP A 234 -9.92 6.29 2.19
CA ASP A 234 -8.70 5.96 2.90
C ASP A 234 -8.63 6.53 4.33
N ALA A 235 -9.63 7.28 4.78
CA ALA A 235 -9.59 7.98 6.07
C ALA A 235 -9.29 7.07 7.27
N GLY A 236 -9.64 5.80 7.20
CA GLY A 236 -9.34 4.80 8.23
C GLY A 236 -7.98 4.12 8.09
N LEU A 237 -7.29 4.25 6.96
CA LEU A 237 -6.05 3.52 6.69
C LEU A 237 -4.89 3.90 7.62
N PRO A 238 -4.69 5.15 8.04
CA PRO A 238 -3.68 5.48 9.03
C PRO A 238 -3.82 4.66 10.32
N LEU A 239 -5.06 4.54 10.81
CA LEU A 239 -5.35 3.77 12.02
C LEU A 239 -5.18 2.26 11.81
N ILE A 240 -5.59 1.75 10.65
CA ILE A 240 -5.41 0.35 10.26
C ILE A 240 -3.93 0.00 10.16
N ALA A 241 -3.11 0.86 9.59
CA ALA A 241 -1.67 0.67 9.48
C ALA A 241 -1.00 0.58 10.88
N LEU A 242 -1.36 1.49 11.76
CA LEU A 242 -0.89 1.49 13.14
C LEU A 242 -1.34 0.24 13.91
N ALA A 243 -2.61 -0.16 13.78
CA ALA A 243 -3.13 -1.36 14.41
C ALA A 243 -2.42 -2.62 13.91
N ARG A 244 -2.19 -2.71 12.61
CA ARG A 244 -1.46 -3.84 12.00
C ARG A 244 -0.02 -3.91 12.48
N TYR A 245 0.66 -2.78 12.55
CA TYR A 245 2.01 -2.68 13.13
C TYR A 245 2.03 -3.19 14.57
N SER A 246 1.15 -2.68 15.42
CA SER A 246 1.06 -3.08 16.84
C SER A 246 0.80 -4.59 17.00
N GLU A 247 -0.05 -5.16 16.17
CA GLU A 247 -0.33 -6.60 16.15
C GLU A 247 0.92 -7.42 15.81
N VAL A 248 1.65 -7.02 14.78
CA VAL A 248 2.86 -7.74 14.34
C VAL A 248 3.98 -7.61 15.35
N VAL A 249 4.13 -6.45 15.99
CA VAL A 249 5.11 -6.22 17.06
C VAL A 249 4.72 -6.94 18.35
N GLY A 250 3.44 -6.91 18.75
CA GLY A 250 2.95 -7.62 19.92
C GLY A 250 3.16 -9.14 19.85
N ALA A 251 2.98 -9.72 18.66
CA ALA A 251 3.25 -11.14 18.41
C ALA A 251 4.74 -11.53 18.60
N ILE A 252 5.67 -10.58 18.50
CA ILE A 252 7.10 -10.85 18.74
C ILE A 252 7.35 -11.05 20.23
N ASP A 253 6.72 -10.23 21.09
CA ASP A 253 6.93 -10.26 22.54
C ASP A 253 6.43 -11.57 23.15
N GLU A 254 5.35 -12.13 22.63
CA GLU A 254 4.78 -13.41 23.11
C GLU A 254 5.59 -14.65 22.74
N ASN A 255 6.28 -14.66 21.58
CA ASN A 255 6.88 -15.87 21.03
C ASN A 255 8.41 -15.91 21.02
N SER A 256 9.10 -14.79 21.14
CA SER A 256 10.53 -14.72 20.86
C SER A 256 11.45 -14.54 22.07
N GLY A 257 10.90 -14.20 23.22
CA GLY A 257 11.71 -13.83 24.39
C GLY A 257 12.59 -12.56 24.14
N ILE A 258 12.42 -11.93 22.99
CA ILE A 258 13.05 -10.66 22.67
C ILE A 258 12.24 -9.59 23.40
N LYS A 259 12.83 -9.03 24.43
CA LYS A 259 12.30 -7.80 25.05
C LYS A 259 12.36 -6.71 23.99
N VAL A 260 11.27 -6.50 23.28
CA VAL A 260 11.05 -5.25 22.56
C VAL A 260 11.06 -4.18 23.65
N HIS A 261 12.03 -3.28 23.61
CA HIS A 261 12.19 -2.26 24.64
C HIS A 261 10.85 -1.55 24.90
N ASP A 262 10.51 -1.32 26.16
CA ASP A 262 9.28 -0.65 26.62
C ASP A 262 8.94 0.64 25.86
N HIS A 263 9.89 1.23 25.14
CA HIS A 263 9.70 2.37 24.25
C HIS A 263 8.80 2.09 23.03
N TYR A 264 8.74 0.85 22.55
CA TYR A 264 7.91 0.49 21.38
C TYR A 264 6.44 0.34 21.72
N VAL A 265 6.11 0.07 22.97
CA VAL A 265 4.73 -0.20 23.42
C VAL A 265 4.14 1.00 24.16
N SER A 266 4.94 1.74 24.93
CA SER A 266 4.45 2.82 25.81
C SER A 266 3.90 4.05 25.05
N GLY A 267 4.39 4.34 23.84
CA GLY A 267 3.86 5.41 23.00
C GLY A 267 2.46 5.12 22.42
N TRP A 268 2.07 3.85 22.33
CA TRP A 268 0.84 3.40 21.65
C TRP A 268 -0.37 3.28 22.56
N VAL A 269 -0.17 3.01 23.83
CA VAL A 269 -1.26 2.94 24.81
C VAL A 269 -2.02 4.28 24.88
N CYS A 270 -1.36 5.38 24.54
CA CYS A 270 -1.99 6.70 24.57
C CYS A 270 -2.94 6.94 23.35
N VAL A 271 -2.67 6.38 22.18
CA VAL A 271 -3.50 6.56 20.98
C VAL A 271 -4.76 5.68 21.03
N THR A 272 -4.67 4.50 21.61
CA THR A 272 -5.84 3.59 21.78
C THR A 272 -6.81 4.04 22.85
N MET A 273 -6.37 4.85 23.84
CA MET A 273 -7.26 5.34 24.90
C MET A 273 -8.02 6.63 24.59
N ILE A 274 -7.67 7.35 23.51
CA ILE A 274 -8.36 8.59 23.13
C ILE A 274 -9.63 8.30 22.31
N GLY A 275 -9.80 7.09 21.80
CA GLY A 275 -10.98 6.67 21.05
C GLY A 275 -12.11 6.04 21.88
N GLY A 276 -12.02 6.05 23.20
CA GLY A 276 -12.97 5.44 24.13
C GLY A 276 -13.57 6.46 25.08
N GLY A 277 -14.30 7.44 24.54
CA GLY A 277 -15.09 8.38 25.34
C GLY A 277 -16.34 8.73 24.58
#